data_ea2d18e4e617aa28ba26c1de82327799
#
_entry.id   ea2d18e4e617aa28ba26c1de82327799
#
_cell.length_a   1.000
_cell.length_b   1.000
_cell.length_c   1.000
_cell.angle_alpha   90.00
_cell.angle_beta   90.00
_cell.angle_gamma   90.00
#
_symmetry.space_group_name_H-M   'P 1'
#
loop_
_entity.id
_entity.type
_entity.pdbx_description
1 polymer ?
#
loop_
_entity_poly.entity_id
_entity_poly.type
_entity_poly.pdbx_seq_one_letter_code
_entity_poly.pdbx_strand_id
1 'polypeptide(L)'
;MDEEMYDKIWKECKDLAISRNKAYGDSYKVCDVHTLTGLVIMKLTRIYRLGDSAKTMDELQDAINYLAFSIEKLKKGEPLIY
;
A
#
# COMPACT_ATOMS: atom_id res chain seq x y z
N MET A 1 13.47 12.77 13.74
CA MET A 1 13.15 11.56 12.94
C MET A 1 14.41 11.12 12.19
N ASP A 2 14.62 9.83 12.08
CA ASP A 2 15.72 9.25 11.32
C ASP A 2 15.37 9.20 9.83
N GLU A 3 15.95 10.10 9.04
CA GLU A 3 15.69 10.19 7.60
C GLU A 3 16.17 8.95 6.84
N GLU A 4 17.31 8.37 7.24
CA GLU A 4 17.84 7.17 6.58
C GLU A 4 16.88 5.98 6.76
N MET A 5 16.34 5.79 7.96
CA MET A 5 15.36 4.76 8.25
C MET A 5 14.10 4.96 7.38
N TYR A 6 13.62 6.19 7.30
CA TYR A 6 12.43 6.53 6.52
C TYR A 6 12.63 6.24 5.03
N ASP A 7 13.75 6.69 4.47
CA ASP A 7 14.08 6.46 3.07
C ASP A 7 14.21 4.97 2.75
N LYS A 8 14.82 4.21 3.65
CA LYS A 8 15.00 2.77 3.49
C LYS A 8 13.65 2.05 3.46
N ILE A 9 12.74 2.38 4.38
CA ILE A 9 11.40 1.77 4.42
C ILE A 9 10.64 2.09 3.15
N TRP A 10 10.67 3.34 2.68
CA TRP A 10 10.02 3.74 1.43
C TRP A 10 10.58 3.00 0.22
N LYS A 11 11.89 2.83 0.18
CA LYS A 11 12.54 2.09 -0.91
C LYS A 11 12.09 0.62 -0.93
N GLU A 12 12.05 -0.02 0.22
CA GLU A 12 11.60 -1.41 0.33
C GLU A 12 10.15 -1.56 -0.12
N CYS A 13 9.27 -0.66 0.29
CA CYS A 13 7.87 -0.66 -0.14
C CYS A 13 7.73 -0.43 -1.65
N LYS A 14 8.51 0.49 -2.21
CA LYS A 14 8.54 0.76 -3.65
C LYS A 14 9.00 -0.47 -4.43
N ASP A 15 10.07 -1.13 -3.99
CA ASP A 15 10.59 -2.32 -4.65
C ASP A 15 9.55 -3.45 -4.63
N LEU A 16 8.81 -3.61 -3.54
CA LEU A 16 7.72 -4.57 -3.44
C LEU A 16 6.59 -4.22 -4.43
N ALA A 17 6.20 -2.97 -4.52
CA ALA A 17 5.16 -2.52 -5.46
C ALA A 17 5.55 -2.81 -6.90
N ILE A 18 6.80 -2.52 -7.28
CA ILE A 18 7.32 -2.78 -8.62
C ILE A 18 7.28 -4.29 -8.92
N SER A 19 7.70 -5.12 -7.96
CA SER A 19 7.67 -6.58 -8.10
C SER A 19 6.24 -7.09 -8.31
N ARG A 20 5.27 -6.59 -7.55
CA ARG A 20 3.86 -6.98 -7.68
C ARG A 20 3.25 -6.52 -8.99
N ASN A 21 3.63 -5.35 -9.50
CA ASN A 21 3.18 -4.87 -10.79
C ASN A 21 3.65 -5.76 -11.94
N LYS A 22 4.85 -6.32 -11.85
CA LYS A 22 5.32 -7.29 -12.84
C LYS A 22 4.48 -8.56 -12.85
N ALA A 23 4.01 -8.99 -11.69
CA ALA A 23 3.22 -10.22 -11.56
C ALA A 23 1.74 -10.02 -11.90
N TYR A 24 1.15 -8.89 -11.48
CA TYR A 24 -0.30 -8.68 -11.50
C TYR A 24 -0.74 -7.48 -12.35
N GLY A 25 0.20 -6.74 -12.96
CA GLY A 25 -0.09 -5.51 -13.69
C GLY A 25 -0.46 -4.36 -12.76
N ASP A 26 -0.91 -3.26 -13.36
CA ASP A 26 -1.27 -2.03 -12.62
C ASP A 26 -2.74 -2.06 -12.17
N SER A 27 -3.16 -3.14 -11.51
CA SER A 27 -4.56 -3.32 -11.13
C SER A 27 -5.09 -2.21 -10.20
N TYR A 28 -4.20 -1.56 -9.41
CA TYR A 28 -4.60 -0.44 -8.57
C TYR A 28 -5.17 0.74 -9.36
N LYS A 29 -4.86 0.86 -10.63
CA LYS A 29 -5.32 1.97 -11.49
C LYS A 29 -6.82 1.95 -11.73
N VAL A 30 -7.45 0.78 -11.67
CA VAL A 30 -8.91 0.64 -11.86
C VAL A 30 -9.68 0.78 -10.55
N CYS A 31 -8.98 0.83 -9.42
CA CYS A 31 -9.59 1.00 -8.09
C CYS A 31 -9.70 2.48 -7.75
N ASP A 32 -10.82 2.89 -7.18
CA ASP A 32 -10.96 4.24 -6.63
C ASP A 32 -10.30 4.34 -5.24
N VAL A 33 -10.21 5.56 -4.71
CA VAL A 33 -9.60 5.82 -3.39
C VAL A 33 -10.37 5.08 -2.30
N HIS A 34 -11.69 5.03 -2.39
CA HIS A 34 -12.53 4.33 -1.42
C HIS A 34 -12.19 2.84 -1.36
N THR A 35 -12.02 2.20 -2.52
CA THR A 35 -11.62 0.78 -2.60
C THR A 35 -10.22 0.56 -2.04
N LEU A 36 -9.25 1.40 -2.43
CA LEU A 36 -7.87 1.28 -1.96
C LEU A 36 -7.76 1.45 -0.44
N THR A 37 -8.45 2.43 0.13
CA THR A 37 -8.45 2.64 1.57
C THR A 37 -9.19 1.53 2.33
N GLY A 38 -10.22 0.94 1.73
CA GLY A 38 -10.87 -0.26 2.25
C GLY A 38 -9.91 -1.44 2.35
N LEU A 39 -9.04 -1.61 1.34
CA LEU A 39 -7.99 -2.63 1.37
C LEU A 39 -6.98 -2.37 2.49
N VAL A 40 -6.65 -1.11 2.75
CA VAL A 40 -5.77 -0.74 3.88
C VAL A 40 -6.39 -1.19 5.21
N ILE A 41 -7.66 -0.91 5.42
CA ILE A 41 -8.37 -1.31 6.64
C ILE A 41 -8.32 -2.84 6.79
N MET A 42 -8.59 -3.57 5.71
CA MET A 42 -8.53 -5.03 5.73
C MET A 42 -7.13 -5.54 6.10
N LYS A 43 -6.08 -4.97 5.51
CA LYS A 43 -4.69 -5.32 5.81
C LYS A 43 -4.35 -5.10 7.27
N LEU A 44 -4.75 -3.96 7.83
CA LEU A 44 -4.48 -3.63 9.23
C LEU A 44 -5.26 -4.53 10.20
N THR A 45 -6.50 -4.89 9.90
CA THR A 45 -7.27 -5.79 10.77
C THR A 45 -6.69 -7.21 10.79
N ARG A 46 -6.07 -7.65 9.71
CA ARG A 46 -5.47 -8.98 9.62
C ARG A 46 -4.26 -9.15 10.54
N ILE A 47 -3.50 -8.09 10.81
CA ILE A 47 -2.29 -8.19 11.65
C ILE A 47 -2.60 -8.66 13.06
N TYR A 48 -3.80 -8.42 13.58
CA TYR A 48 -4.20 -8.86 14.92
C TYR A 48 -4.39 -10.37 15.01
N ARG A 49 -4.43 -11.06 13.89
CA ARG A 49 -4.64 -12.51 13.83
C ARG A 49 -3.43 -13.28 13.33
N LEU A 50 -2.42 -12.57 12.80
CA LEU A 50 -1.30 -13.24 12.12
C LEU A 50 -0.27 -13.84 13.05
N GLY A 51 0.03 -13.27 14.19
CA GLY A 51 1.00 -13.81 15.15
C GLY A 51 2.42 -14.03 14.59
N ASP A 52 2.68 -13.63 13.34
CA ASP A 52 3.92 -13.85 12.59
C ASP A 52 4.44 -12.51 12.13
N SER A 53 5.66 -12.16 12.53
CA SER A 53 6.22 -10.83 12.22
C SER A 53 6.48 -10.63 10.73
N ALA A 54 6.87 -11.67 10.00
CA ALA A 54 7.10 -11.56 8.56
C ALA A 54 5.80 -11.28 7.81
N LYS A 55 4.70 -11.97 8.14
CA LYS A 55 3.39 -11.73 7.54
C LYS A 55 2.84 -10.35 7.92
N THR A 56 3.06 -9.93 9.16
CA THR A 56 2.68 -8.60 9.61
C THR A 56 3.42 -7.52 8.82
N MET A 57 4.73 -7.72 8.59
CA MET A 57 5.54 -6.82 7.78
C MET A 57 4.96 -6.68 6.37
N ASP A 58 4.61 -7.79 5.72
CA ASP A 58 4.02 -7.78 4.38
C ASP A 58 2.71 -6.98 4.35
N GLU A 59 1.84 -7.17 5.34
CA GLU A 59 0.58 -6.43 5.42
C GLU A 59 0.79 -4.93 5.60
N LEU A 60 1.77 -4.54 6.42
CA LEU A 60 2.10 -3.12 6.62
C LEU A 60 2.69 -2.49 5.35
N GLN A 61 3.56 -3.19 4.63
CA GLN A 61 4.13 -2.70 3.39
C GLN A 61 3.06 -2.56 2.29
N ASP A 62 2.15 -3.52 2.18
CA ASP A 62 1.01 -3.42 1.27
C ASP A 62 0.14 -2.21 1.60
N ALA A 63 -0.14 -1.98 2.89
CA ALA A 63 -0.93 -0.84 3.34
C ALA A 63 -0.28 0.49 2.93
N ILE A 64 1.03 0.61 3.11
CA ILE A 64 1.79 1.80 2.70
C ILE A 64 1.62 2.04 1.20
N ASN A 65 1.73 0.99 0.38
CA ASN A 65 1.60 1.12 -1.08
C ASN A 65 0.19 1.52 -1.50
N TYR A 66 -0.85 0.95 -0.89
CA TYR A 66 -2.23 1.36 -1.18
C TYR A 66 -2.49 2.80 -0.79
N LEU A 67 -1.92 3.27 0.32
CA LEU A 67 -2.02 4.68 0.73
C LEU A 67 -1.29 5.59 -0.26
N ALA A 68 -0.11 5.20 -0.74
CA ALA A 68 0.62 5.97 -1.74
C ALA A 68 -0.17 6.09 -3.05
N PHE A 69 -0.79 5.01 -3.53
CA PHE A 69 -1.65 5.03 -4.71
C PHE A 69 -2.86 5.95 -4.52
N SER A 70 -3.45 5.92 -3.33
CA SER A 70 -4.58 6.79 -2.98
C SER A 70 -4.20 8.26 -3.04
N ILE A 71 -3.04 8.60 -2.49
CA ILE A 71 -2.51 9.97 -2.51
C ILE A 71 -2.26 10.43 -3.95
N GLU A 72 -1.67 9.58 -4.78
CA GLU A 72 -1.44 9.90 -6.20
C GLU A 72 -2.75 10.22 -6.91
N LYS A 73 -3.78 9.40 -6.72
CA LYS A 73 -5.10 9.62 -7.33
C LYS A 73 -5.69 10.96 -6.91
N LEU A 74 -5.62 11.31 -5.63
CA LEU A 74 -6.11 12.59 -5.14
C LEU A 74 -5.33 13.76 -5.71
N LYS A 75 -4.02 13.64 -5.86
CA LYS A 75 -3.19 14.67 -6.50
C LYS A 75 -3.57 14.90 -7.96
N LYS A 76 -4.05 13.87 -8.65
CA LYS A 76 -4.51 13.96 -10.03
C LYS A 76 -5.95 14.46 -10.15
N GLY A 77 -6.61 14.77 -9.04
CA GLY A 77 -7.98 15.27 -9.02
C GLY A 77 -9.03 14.19 -9.25
N GLU A 78 -8.71 12.92 -9.08
CA GLU A 78 -9.69 11.84 -9.21
C GLU A 78 -10.71 11.87 -8.09
N PRO A 79 -11.97 11.46 -8.36
CA PRO A 79 -12.98 11.39 -7.29
C PRO A 79 -12.67 10.26 -6.31
N LEU A 80 -13.20 10.38 -5.09
CA LEU A 80 -13.03 9.35 -4.06
C LEU A 80 -13.69 8.03 -4.45
N ILE A 81 -14.82 8.10 -5.15
CA ILE A 81 -15.62 6.97 -5.60
C ILE A 81 -15.89 7.15 -7.09
N TYR A 82 -15.60 6.13 -7.86
CA TYR A 82 -15.86 6.14 -9.31
C TYR A 82 -17.34 5.95 -9.67
#